data_c18978e6e4eb868cc4e466b89189927e
#
_entry.id   c18978e6e4eb868cc4e466b89189927e
#
_cell.length_a   1.000
_cell.length_b   1.000
_cell.length_c   1.000
_cell.angle_alpha   90.00
_cell.angle_beta   90.00
_cell.angle_gamma   90.00
#
_symmetry.space_group_name_H-M   'P 1'
#
loop_
_entity.id
_entity.type
_entity.pdbx_description
1 polymer ?
#
loop_
_entity_poly.entity_id
_entity_poly.type
_entity_poly.pdbx_seq_one_letter_code
_entity_poly.pdbx_strand_id
1 'polypeptide(L)'
;MGRTGDEGCATRPVALTLVKTFDQLYAELTDKAATRPQGSGTVAALDAGVHAIGKKIVEEAAEVWMAAEHEGKERTAEEISQLLYHLQVLMLAADISLDDVYAHL
;
A
#
# COMPACT_ATOMS: atom_id res chain seq x y z
N MET A 1 16.15 -0.78 -14.05
CA MET A 1 16.42 -1.03 -14.04
C MET A 1 16.52 -0.82 -13.89
N GLY A 2 16.11 -0.74 -14.09
CA GLY A 2 16.23 -0.88 -14.30
C GLY A 2 16.08 -0.45 -14.22
N ARG A 3 16.11 -0.47 -14.51
CA ARG A 3 16.07 -0.40 -14.79
C ARG A 3 16.35 0.08 -14.76
N THR A 4 16.19 0.12 -15.05
CA THR A 4 16.46 0.47 -15.30
C THR A 4 16.49 0.92 -15.25
N GLY A 5 16.43 0.96 -15.57
CA GLY A 5 16.50 1.14 -15.75
C GLY A 5 16.30 1.63 -15.79
N ASP A 6 16.24 1.60 -16.23
CA ASP A 6 16.07 1.84 -16.41
C ASP A 6 15.95 2.18 -16.53
N GLU A 7 15.93 2.08 -17.01
CA GLU A 7 15.79 2.35 -17.38
C GLU A 7 15.52 2.94 -17.43
N GLY A 8 15.60 2.89 -17.74
CA GLY A 8 15.19 3.46 -18.08
C GLY A 8 14.75 4.23 -17.92
N CYS A 9 14.63 4.23 -18.29
CA CYS A 9 14.02 4.92 -18.21
C CYS A 9 13.91 6.10 -17.77
N ALA A 10 14.31 6.68 -17.88
CA ALA A 10 14.67 8.03 -17.54
C ALA A 10 13.67 9.04 -18.01
N THR A 11 12.75 8.66 -18.75
CA THR A 11 11.82 9.56 -19.42
C THR A 11 10.56 9.82 -18.63
N ARG A 12 10.61 9.74 -17.30
CA ARG A 12 9.39 9.79 -16.51
C ARG A 12 9.47 10.70 -15.29
N PRO A 13 10.12 11.87 -15.41
CA PRO A 13 10.23 12.73 -14.23
C PRO A 13 8.87 13.23 -13.75
N VAL A 14 7.96 13.56 -14.67
CA VAL A 14 6.64 14.05 -14.26
C VAL A 14 5.84 12.93 -13.59
N ALA A 15 5.88 11.73 -14.17
CA ALA A 15 5.19 10.58 -13.57
C ALA A 15 5.75 10.28 -12.18
N LEU A 16 7.08 10.38 -12.00
CA LEU A 16 7.70 10.12 -10.71
C LEU A 16 7.28 11.11 -9.64
N THR A 17 7.03 12.37 -10.02
CA THR A 17 6.58 13.36 -9.03
C THR A 17 5.16 13.09 -8.56
N LEU A 18 4.38 12.31 -9.31
CA LEU A 18 3.02 11.96 -8.94
C LEU A 18 2.91 10.59 -8.25
N VAL A 19 4.00 9.84 -8.25
CA VAL A 19 4.06 8.51 -7.66
C VAL A 19 4.55 8.63 -6.23
N LYS A 20 3.88 7.97 -5.31
CA LYS A 20 4.32 7.98 -3.92
C LYS A 20 5.06 6.68 -3.59
N THR A 21 6.03 6.80 -2.69
CA THR A 21 6.75 5.65 -2.16
C THR A 21 5.95 5.01 -1.04
N PHE A 22 6.40 3.84 -0.60
CA PHE A 22 5.80 3.16 0.55
C PHE A 22 5.83 4.06 1.80
N ASP A 23 6.96 4.74 2.01
CA ASP A 23 7.11 5.64 3.17
C ASP A 23 6.17 6.84 3.05
N GLN A 24 6.03 7.40 1.86
CA GLN A 24 5.14 8.54 1.64
C GLN A 24 3.68 8.13 1.86
N LEU A 25 3.32 6.94 1.43
CA LEU A 25 1.96 6.43 1.68
C LEU A 25 1.71 6.34 3.18
N TYR A 26 2.66 5.81 3.93
CA TYR A 26 2.49 5.67 5.38
C TYR A 26 2.32 7.03 6.05
N ALA A 27 3.09 8.02 5.62
CA ALA A 27 2.96 9.40 6.14
C ALA A 27 1.57 9.97 5.84
N GLU A 28 1.08 9.74 4.62
CA GLU A 28 -0.25 10.19 4.23
C GLU A 28 -1.34 9.53 5.08
N LEU A 29 -1.24 8.22 5.28
CA LEU A 29 -2.24 7.49 6.06
C LEU A 29 -2.18 7.85 7.54
N THR A 30 -0.98 8.12 8.06
CA THR A 30 -0.81 8.60 9.44
C THR A 30 -1.53 9.93 9.62
N ASP A 31 -1.38 10.83 8.64
CA ASP A 31 -2.06 12.12 8.68
C ASP A 31 -3.58 11.93 8.65
N LYS A 32 -4.09 11.06 7.79
CA LYS A 32 -5.53 10.78 7.72
C LYS A 32 -6.05 10.20 9.03
N ALA A 33 -5.26 9.36 9.68
CA ALA A 33 -5.65 8.80 10.98
C ALA A 33 -5.77 9.90 12.03
N ALA A 34 -4.91 10.92 11.97
CA ALA A 34 -4.92 12.03 12.92
C ALA A 34 -6.03 13.03 12.62
N THR A 35 -6.20 13.42 11.36
CA THR A 35 -7.16 14.47 10.98
C THR A 35 -8.57 13.93 10.75
N ARG A 36 -8.70 12.65 10.47
CA ARG A 36 -9.98 11.95 10.28
C ARG A 36 -10.90 12.65 9.29
N PRO A 37 -10.43 12.82 8.02
CA PRO A 37 -11.27 13.52 7.04
C PRO A 37 -12.58 12.78 6.80
N GLN A 38 -13.66 13.54 6.65
CA GLN A 38 -14.98 12.98 6.43
C GLN A 38 -15.00 12.19 5.12
N GLY A 39 -15.61 11.02 5.14
CA GLY A 39 -15.73 10.18 3.97
C GLY A 39 -14.48 9.37 3.64
N SER A 40 -13.44 9.42 4.48
CA SER A 40 -12.20 8.68 4.24
C SER A 40 -12.40 7.18 4.43
N GLY A 41 -12.03 6.39 3.43
CA GLY A 41 -12.03 4.94 3.54
C GLY A 41 -11.03 4.44 4.56
N THR A 42 -9.90 5.14 4.71
CA THR A 42 -8.90 4.80 5.71
C THR A 42 -9.44 4.93 7.12
N VAL A 43 -10.12 6.05 7.40
CA VAL A 43 -10.73 6.27 8.72
C VAL A 43 -11.78 5.19 8.99
N ALA A 44 -12.61 4.87 8.01
CA ALA A 44 -13.63 3.83 8.17
C ALA A 44 -13.00 2.48 8.48
N ALA A 45 -11.89 2.14 7.82
CA ALA A 45 -11.19 0.88 8.05
C ALA A 45 -10.60 0.84 9.46
N LEU A 46 -9.98 1.94 9.90
CA LEU A 46 -9.43 2.02 11.24
C LEU A 46 -10.52 1.86 12.31
N ASP A 47 -11.67 2.48 12.07
CA ASP A 47 -12.79 2.37 13.00
C ASP A 47 -13.37 0.96 13.04
N ALA A 48 -13.32 0.23 11.92
CA ALA A 48 -13.81 -1.14 11.85
C ALA A 48 -12.90 -2.11 12.61
N GLY A 49 -11.61 -1.79 12.74
CA GLY A 49 -10.71 -2.53 13.60
C GLY A 49 -9.87 -3.60 12.91
N VAL A 50 -8.94 -4.17 13.69
CA VAL A 50 -7.93 -5.09 13.19
C VAL A 50 -8.53 -6.32 12.49
N HIS A 51 -9.61 -6.87 13.05
CA HIS A 51 -10.21 -8.06 12.45
C HIS A 51 -10.72 -7.80 11.04
N ALA A 52 -11.45 -6.70 10.85
CA ALA A 52 -11.98 -6.34 9.54
C ALA A 52 -10.84 -6.03 8.55
N ILE A 53 -9.80 -5.34 9.01
CA ILE A 53 -8.64 -5.06 8.19
C ILE A 53 -7.94 -6.35 7.78
N GLY A 54 -7.82 -7.30 8.71
CA GLY A 54 -7.19 -8.60 8.44
C GLY A 54 -7.94 -9.38 7.37
N LYS A 55 -9.26 -9.36 7.41
CA LYS A 55 -10.07 -10.01 6.37
C LYS A 55 -9.77 -9.40 4.99
N LYS A 56 -9.64 -8.08 4.95
CA LYS A 56 -9.32 -7.38 3.70
C LYS A 56 -7.94 -7.80 3.18
N ILE A 57 -6.97 -7.94 4.08
CA ILE A 57 -5.62 -8.37 3.70
C ILE A 57 -5.64 -9.76 3.06
N VAL A 58 -6.41 -10.68 3.63
CA VAL A 58 -6.52 -12.04 3.07
C VAL A 58 -7.13 -11.98 1.67
N GLU A 59 -8.19 -11.16 1.49
CA GLU A 59 -8.83 -11.00 0.20
C GLU A 59 -7.87 -10.44 -0.84
N GLU A 60 -7.12 -9.39 -0.48
CA GLU A 60 -6.18 -8.77 -1.40
C GLU A 60 -5.01 -9.69 -1.73
N ALA A 61 -4.53 -10.45 -0.75
CA ALA A 61 -3.47 -11.42 -0.99
C ALA A 61 -3.91 -12.48 -2.00
N ALA A 62 -5.15 -12.95 -1.89
CA ALA A 62 -5.69 -13.90 -2.85
C ALA A 62 -5.76 -13.29 -4.26
N GLU A 63 -6.16 -12.02 -4.35
CA GLU A 63 -6.23 -11.35 -5.65
C GLU A 63 -4.85 -11.16 -6.27
N VAL A 64 -3.82 -10.89 -5.46
CA VAL A 64 -2.44 -10.82 -5.97
C VAL A 64 -2.05 -12.16 -6.59
N TRP A 65 -2.31 -13.25 -5.90
CA TRP A 65 -2.00 -14.58 -6.38
C TRP A 65 -2.73 -14.87 -7.69
N MET A 66 -4.04 -14.66 -7.72
CA MET A 66 -4.84 -14.92 -8.91
C MET A 66 -4.37 -14.06 -10.10
N ALA A 67 -4.06 -12.79 -9.85
CA ALA A 67 -3.58 -11.91 -10.90
C ALA A 67 -2.24 -12.40 -11.45
N ALA A 68 -1.35 -12.82 -10.57
CA ALA A 68 -0.03 -13.31 -10.99
C ALA A 68 -0.13 -14.54 -11.88
N GLU A 69 -1.09 -15.42 -11.61
CA GLU A 69 -1.25 -16.64 -12.39
C GLU A 69 -2.03 -16.43 -13.69
N HIS A 70 -2.95 -15.47 -13.72
CA HIS A 70 -3.92 -15.41 -14.81
C HIS A 70 -4.08 -14.07 -15.51
N GLU A 71 -3.61 -12.97 -14.92
CA GLU A 71 -3.99 -11.64 -15.41
C GLU A 71 -2.83 -10.78 -15.87
N GLY A 72 -1.59 -11.21 -15.68
CA GLY A 72 -0.42 -10.53 -16.19
C GLY A 72 0.16 -9.49 -15.25
N LYS A 73 1.25 -8.89 -15.71
CA LYS A 73 2.14 -8.07 -14.89
C LYS A 73 1.46 -6.82 -14.35
N GLU A 74 0.74 -6.11 -15.20
CA GLU A 74 0.17 -4.83 -14.80
C GLU A 74 -0.91 -4.99 -13.74
N ARG A 75 -1.80 -5.97 -13.95
CA ARG A 75 -2.85 -6.24 -12.99
C ARG A 75 -2.28 -6.74 -11.67
N THR A 76 -1.24 -7.57 -11.74
CA THR A 76 -0.57 -8.06 -10.54
C THR A 76 0.03 -6.92 -9.74
N ALA A 77 0.71 -5.98 -10.43
CA ALA A 77 1.29 -4.82 -9.76
C ALA A 77 0.22 -3.97 -9.07
N GLU A 78 -0.92 -3.81 -9.73
CA GLU A 78 -2.03 -3.06 -9.16
C GLU A 78 -2.54 -3.74 -7.88
N GLU A 79 -2.72 -5.06 -7.91
CA GLU A 79 -3.20 -5.77 -6.73
C GLU A 79 -2.18 -5.77 -5.60
N ILE A 80 -0.89 -5.82 -5.93
CA ILE A 80 0.16 -5.70 -4.91
C ILE A 80 0.07 -4.33 -4.22
N SER A 81 -0.18 -3.27 -4.99
CA SER A 81 -0.30 -1.94 -4.39
C SER A 81 -1.48 -1.86 -3.43
N GLN A 82 -2.58 -2.52 -3.75
CA GLN A 82 -3.73 -2.57 -2.85
C GLN A 82 -3.40 -3.34 -1.57
N LEU A 83 -2.68 -4.44 -1.70
CA LEU A 83 -2.26 -5.22 -0.54
C LEU A 83 -1.35 -4.38 0.37
N LEU A 84 -0.39 -3.65 -0.21
CA LEU A 84 0.50 -2.78 0.56
C LEU A 84 -0.29 -1.72 1.33
N TYR A 85 -1.32 -1.15 0.70
CA TYR A 85 -2.17 -0.17 1.36
C TYR A 85 -2.83 -0.79 2.60
N HIS A 86 -3.46 -1.95 2.45
CA HIS A 86 -4.15 -2.59 3.57
C HIS A 86 -3.20 -3.02 4.68
N LEU A 87 -1.96 -3.41 4.33
CA LEU A 87 -0.96 -3.72 5.33
C LEU A 87 -0.59 -2.48 6.15
N GLN A 88 -0.51 -1.31 5.50
CA GLN A 88 -0.21 -0.08 6.23
C GLN A 88 -1.37 0.34 7.13
N VAL A 89 -2.61 0.14 6.68
CA VAL A 89 -3.77 0.41 7.54
C VAL A 89 -3.71 -0.47 8.77
N LEU A 90 -3.34 -1.74 8.61
CA LEU A 90 -3.16 -2.64 9.75
C LEU A 90 -2.06 -2.14 10.68
N MET A 91 -0.95 -1.68 10.12
CA MET A 91 0.15 -1.13 10.91
C MET A 91 -0.34 0.02 11.80
N LEU A 92 -1.13 0.93 11.23
CA LEU A 92 -1.68 2.03 12.00
C LEU A 92 -2.61 1.54 13.10
N ALA A 93 -3.49 0.59 12.77
CA ALA A 93 -4.43 0.05 13.75
C ALA A 93 -3.74 -0.69 14.88
N ALA A 94 -2.59 -1.29 14.60
CA ALA A 94 -1.83 -2.07 15.58
C ALA A 94 -0.67 -1.29 16.20
N ASP A 95 -0.55 0.00 15.87
CA ASP A 95 0.50 0.89 16.38
C ASP A 95 1.90 0.37 16.05
N ILE A 96 2.10 -0.02 14.78
CA ILE A 96 3.37 -0.51 14.28
C ILE A 96 3.94 0.53 13.32
N SER A 97 5.19 0.96 13.56
CA SER A 97 5.84 1.94 12.71
C SER A 97 6.56 1.26 11.54
N LEU A 98 6.94 2.08 10.55
CA LEU A 98 7.79 1.59 9.46
C LEU A 98 9.11 1.04 10.00
N ASP A 99 9.70 1.75 10.98
CA ASP A 99 10.96 1.29 11.57
C ASP A 99 10.81 -0.06 12.24
N ASP A 100 9.67 -0.31 12.89
CA ASP A 100 9.42 -1.62 13.49
C ASP A 100 9.50 -2.73 12.45
N VAL A 101 8.92 -2.50 11.27
CA VAL A 101 8.92 -3.49 10.19
C VAL A 101 10.31 -3.58 9.57
N TYR A 102 10.93 -2.43 9.28
CA TYR A 102 12.23 -2.41 8.61
C TYR A 102 13.32 -3.08 9.45
N ALA A 103 13.19 -3.03 10.78
CA ALA A 103 14.17 -3.68 11.66
C ALA A 103 14.25 -5.19 11.42
N HIS A 104 13.24 -5.80 10.82
CA HIS A 104 13.22 -7.24 10.56
C HIS A 104 13.58 -7.58 9.11
N LEU A 105 13.82 -6.60 8.27
CA LEU A 105 14.23 -6.85 6.90
C LEU A 105 15.72 -6.96 6.78
#